data_4a60040a81ac292cb59e8acd57d25457
#
_entry.id   4a60040a81ac292cb59e8acd57d25457
#
_cell.length_a   1.000
_cell.length_b   1.000
_cell.length_c   1.000
_cell.angle_alpha   90.00
_cell.angle_beta   90.00
_cell.angle_gamma   90.00
#
_symmetry.space_group_name_H-M   'P 1'
#
loop_
_entity.id
_entity.type
_entity.pdbx_description
1 polymer ?
#
loop_
_entity_poly.entity_id
_entity_poly.type
_entity_poly.pdbx_seq_one_letter_code
_entity_poly.pdbx_strand_id
1 'polypeptide(L)'
;DGEGWSSGGFMADCKVEKMVSSGSQQQYLFRNNNWGYFENGVWNMVFAGVNVDTIPTGGWPYEPYTKEETVPKIQEKPYLVYDEDNGYGVMVPEKRTECQGISWENGVKGTFYSLNMIYVAEGQKDNADTINKALKEGKNLLLTPGIYTLDKPITVEEKDTIIYGMGLATLVSTNGNACMVTSDVDGIKVCGVLFEAGDKQSETLLKVGNEKAEVSHSDNPICFSDVYFRVGGANYKGKVKNCVTINSNDVIGDNFWVWRADHGDNVGWDM
;
A
#
# COMPACT_ATOMS: atom_id res chain seq x y z
N ASP A 1 18.23 -22.80 3.70
CA ASP A 1 17.40 -23.34 4.78
C ASP A 1 16.24 -24.11 4.17
N GLY A 2 16.43 -25.40 3.96
CA GLY A 2 15.56 -26.19 3.11
C GLY A 2 14.31 -26.77 3.76
N GLU A 3 13.82 -26.24 4.85
CA GLU A 3 12.64 -26.77 5.52
C GLU A 3 11.53 -25.71 5.55
N GLY A 4 10.62 -25.79 4.63
CA GLY A 4 9.42 -24.98 4.54
C GLY A 4 9.11 -24.54 3.12
N TRP A 5 7.85 -24.48 2.81
CA TRP A 5 7.35 -23.94 1.55
C TRP A 5 6.75 -22.57 1.83
N SER A 6 7.21 -21.56 1.10
CA SER A 6 6.59 -20.25 1.11
C SER A 6 6.20 -19.86 -0.30
N SER A 7 5.16 -19.08 -0.42
CA SER A 7 4.70 -18.55 -1.70
C SER A 7 4.27 -17.11 -1.54
N GLY A 8 4.37 -16.36 -2.62
CA GLY A 8 4.10 -14.95 -2.67
C GLY A 8 5.27 -14.09 -2.19
N GLY A 9 5.48 -13.01 -2.90
CA GLY A 9 6.48 -12.01 -2.56
C GLY A 9 6.36 -10.80 -3.46
N PHE A 10 6.88 -9.69 -2.93
CA PHE A 10 6.90 -8.41 -3.61
C PHE A 10 8.26 -7.75 -3.41
N MET A 11 8.84 -7.27 -4.49
CA MET A 11 10.06 -6.50 -4.46
C MET A 11 9.97 -5.38 -5.48
N ALA A 12 10.08 -4.13 -5.04
CA ALA A 12 9.97 -2.97 -5.91
C ALA A 12 11.00 -1.90 -5.58
N ASP A 13 11.43 -1.20 -6.63
CA ASP A 13 12.32 -0.03 -6.55
C ASP A 13 13.63 -0.30 -5.79
N CYS A 14 14.14 -1.52 -5.91
CA CYS A 14 15.33 -2.01 -5.20
C CYS A 14 16.53 -2.18 -6.12
N LYS A 15 17.72 -1.85 -5.62
CA LYS A 15 19.00 -2.12 -6.28
C LYS A 15 19.75 -3.23 -5.55
N VAL A 16 20.10 -4.28 -6.27
CA VAL A 16 20.91 -5.39 -5.78
C VAL A 16 22.11 -5.54 -6.70
N GLU A 17 23.30 -5.28 -6.21
CA GLU A 17 24.52 -5.26 -7.05
C GLU A 17 24.85 -6.59 -7.71
N LYS A 18 24.52 -7.69 -7.06
CA LYS A 18 24.87 -9.01 -7.55
C LYS A 18 23.63 -9.81 -7.94
N MET A 19 23.22 -10.73 -7.10
CA MET A 19 22.22 -11.73 -7.40
C MET A 19 20.97 -11.56 -6.57
N VAL A 20 19.81 -11.72 -7.21
CA VAL A 20 18.53 -11.99 -6.56
C VAL A 20 18.16 -13.45 -6.79
N SER A 21 17.83 -14.17 -5.75
CA SER A 21 17.34 -15.53 -5.83
C SER A 21 16.05 -15.67 -5.04
N SER A 22 14.97 -16.10 -5.70
CA SER A 22 13.70 -16.38 -5.04
C SER A 22 13.63 -17.79 -4.44
N GLY A 23 14.67 -18.59 -4.62
CA GLY A 23 14.68 -19.98 -4.17
C GLY A 23 13.57 -20.78 -4.84
N SER A 24 12.76 -21.49 -4.04
CA SER A 24 11.60 -22.23 -4.52
C SER A 24 10.28 -21.42 -4.42
N GLN A 25 10.36 -20.12 -4.15
CA GLN A 25 9.18 -19.29 -4.01
C GLN A 25 8.51 -19.03 -5.37
N GLN A 26 7.22 -19.08 -5.36
CA GLN A 26 6.34 -18.82 -6.50
C GLN A 26 5.42 -17.63 -6.22
N GLN A 27 4.68 -17.15 -7.24
CA GLN A 27 3.75 -16.03 -7.10
C GLN A 27 4.44 -14.73 -6.64
N TYR A 28 5.47 -14.34 -7.36
CA TYR A 28 6.31 -13.20 -7.01
C TYR A 28 6.11 -12.05 -8.01
N LEU A 29 6.01 -10.81 -7.50
CA LEU A 29 6.03 -9.61 -8.31
C LEU A 29 7.33 -8.83 -8.08
N PHE A 30 8.06 -8.59 -9.15
CA PHE A 30 9.22 -7.73 -9.21
C PHE A 30 8.91 -6.51 -10.06
N ARG A 31 9.01 -5.31 -9.48
CA ARG A 31 8.68 -4.07 -10.16
C ARG A 31 9.81 -3.04 -10.05
N ASN A 32 10.27 -2.52 -11.20
CA ASN A 32 11.27 -1.45 -11.23
C ASN A 32 12.55 -1.73 -10.43
N ASN A 33 13.05 -2.95 -10.46
CA ASN A 33 14.28 -3.32 -9.77
C ASN A 33 15.49 -3.28 -10.71
N ASN A 34 16.65 -3.02 -10.13
CA ASN A 34 17.95 -3.21 -10.78
C ASN A 34 18.73 -4.28 -10.03
N TRP A 35 19.24 -5.30 -10.74
CA TRP A 35 20.12 -6.34 -10.20
C TRP A 35 21.16 -6.80 -11.23
N GLY A 36 22.20 -7.43 -10.75
CA GLY A 36 23.23 -8.00 -11.63
C GLY A 36 22.71 -9.20 -12.41
N TYR A 37 22.06 -10.13 -11.76
CA TYR A 37 21.36 -11.25 -12.39
C TYR A 37 20.32 -11.84 -11.41
N PHE A 38 19.41 -12.63 -11.97
CA PHE A 38 18.37 -13.32 -11.24
C PHE A 38 18.49 -14.83 -11.43
N GLU A 39 18.31 -15.60 -10.38
CA GLU A 39 18.27 -17.05 -10.46
C GLU A 39 17.20 -17.67 -9.57
N ASN A 40 16.92 -18.93 -9.82
CA ASN A 40 15.92 -19.71 -9.12
C ASN A 40 14.53 -19.09 -9.19
N GLY A 41 13.77 -19.47 -10.13
CA GLY A 41 12.38 -19.08 -10.25
C GLY A 41 11.50 -20.29 -10.43
N VAL A 42 10.26 -20.10 -10.11
CA VAL A 42 9.20 -21.03 -10.41
C VAL A 42 8.08 -20.30 -11.15
N TRP A 43 6.93 -20.88 -11.24
CA TRP A 43 5.80 -20.34 -11.98
C TRP A 43 5.10 -19.16 -11.26
N ASN A 44 4.23 -18.44 -11.98
CA ASN A 44 3.50 -17.26 -11.50
C ASN A 44 4.40 -16.11 -11.03
N MET A 45 5.42 -15.83 -11.80
CA MET A 45 6.27 -14.66 -11.57
C MET A 45 5.94 -13.55 -12.55
N VAL A 46 5.99 -12.31 -12.07
CA VAL A 46 5.83 -11.10 -12.87
C VAL A 46 7.06 -10.23 -12.71
N PHE A 47 7.64 -9.86 -13.83
CA PHE A 47 8.77 -8.93 -13.90
C PHE A 47 8.32 -7.70 -14.71
N ALA A 48 8.12 -6.57 -14.05
CA ALA A 48 7.66 -5.35 -14.68
C ALA A 48 8.67 -4.20 -14.48
N GLY A 49 9.09 -3.56 -15.56
CA GLY A 49 10.08 -2.48 -15.50
C GLY A 49 11.45 -2.92 -14.99
N VAL A 50 11.79 -4.19 -15.19
CA VAL A 50 13.10 -4.78 -14.89
C VAL A 50 13.83 -5.00 -16.20
N ASN A 51 15.15 -4.85 -16.21
CA ASN A 51 15.91 -5.19 -17.41
C ASN A 51 15.76 -6.67 -17.75
N VAL A 52 15.05 -6.96 -18.83
CA VAL A 52 14.71 -8.31 -19.25
C VAL A 52 15.92 -9.18 -19.58
N ASP A 53 17.04 -8.57 -19.97
CA ASP A 53 18.29 -9.28 -20.25
C ASP A 53 18.93 -9.91 -19.01
N THR A 54 18.53 -9.47 -17.82
CA THR A 54 19.00 -10.01 -16.55
C THR A 54 18.13 -11.15 -16.01
N ILE A 55 17.05 -11.48 -16.72
CA ILE A 55 16.15 -12.57 -16.39
C ILE A 55 16.52 -13.77 -17.26
N PRO A 56 16.84 -14.94 -16.67
CA PRO A 56 17.19 -16.13 -17.44
C PRO A 56 16.14 -16.53 -18.49
N THR A 57 16.60 -17.15 -19.58
CA THR A 57 15.77 -17.72 -20.64
C THR A 57 15.90 -19.23 -20.64
N GLY A 58 15.10 -19.91 -21.45
CA GLY A 58 15.25 -21.37 -21.61
C GLY A 58 14.48 -22.21 -20.59
N GLY A 59 13.19 -21.93 -20.40
CA GLY A 59 12.31 -22.68 -19.51
C GLY A 59 12.34 -22.23 -18.06
N TRP A 60 13.02 -21.15 -17.79
CA TRP A 60 13.04 -20.49 -16.52
C TRP A 60 12.78 -18.97 -16.67
N PRO A 61 11.98 -18.33 -15.80
CA PRO A 61 11.08 -18.98 -14.85
C PRO A 61 10.05 -19.86 -15.54
N TYR A 62 9.50 -20.86 -14.85
CA TYR A 62 8.47 -21.74 -15.41
C TYR A 62 7.19 -20.95 -15.70
N GLU A 63 6.57 -21.23 -16.81
CA GLU A 63 5.27 -20.65 -17.13
C GLU A 63 4.15 -21.16 -16.18
N PRO A 64 3.14 -20.31 -15.89
CA PRO A 64 2.96 -18.97 -16.42
C PRO A 64 3.81 -17.92 -15.68
N TYR A 65 4.46 -17.09 -16.45
CA TYR A 65 5.14 -15.89 -15.97
C TYR A 65 4.95 -14.74 -16.97
N THR A 66 5.13 -13.51 -16.50
CA THR A 66 4.96 -12.31 -17.31
C THR A 66 6.21 -11.45 -17.24
N LYS A 67 6.62 -10.93 -18.39
CA LYS A 67 7.68 -9.93 -18.54
C LYS A 67 7.09 -8.69 -19.20
N GLU A 68 7.11 -7.58 -18.50
CA GLU A 68 6.72 -6.28 -19.03
C GLU A 68 7.94 -5.36 -19.01
N GLU A 69 8.32 -4.83 -20.16
CA GLU A 69 9.52 -4.01 -20.29
C GLU A 69 9.45 -2.76 -19.44
N THR A 70 8.29 -2.11 -19.42
CA THR A 70 8.06 -0.88 -18.65
C THR A 70 6.86 -1.02 -17.73
N VAL A 71 6.83 -0.22 -16.68
CA VAL A 71 5.64 0.00 -15.86
C VAL A 71 4.91 1.22 -16.43
N PRO A 72 3.67 1.08 -16.89
CA PRO A 72 2.95 2.16 -17.59
C PRO A 72 2.79 3.41 -16.74
N LYS A 73 2.45 3.24 -15.47
CA LYS A 73 2.27 4.35 -14.52
C LYS A 73 2.49 3.86 -13.10
N ILE A 74 3.36 4.55 -12.36
CA ILE A 74 3.59 4.30 -10.94
C ILE A 74 3.96 5.60 -10.21
N GLN A 75 3.59 5.69 -8.98
CA GLN A 75 4.12 6.66 -8.02
C GLN A 75 4.60 5.89 -6.81
N GLU A 76 5.89 5.99 -6.51
CA GLU A 76 6.48 5.29 -5.37
C GLU A 76 5.87 5.82 -4.08
N LYS A 77 5.80 4.96 -3.06
CA LYS A 77 5.17 5.31 -1.80
C LYS A 77 5.89 6.46 -1.09
N PRO A 78 5.15 7.31 -0.37
CA PRO A 78 5.75 8.27 0.54
C PRO A 78 6.65 7.60 1.57
N TYR A 79 7.70 8.29 2.03
CA TYR A 79 8.60 7.80 3.06
C TYR A 79 9.08 8.90 3.99
N LEU A 80 9.40 8.52 5.23
CA LEU A 80 10.01 9.42 6.20
C LEU A 80 11.44 9.75 5.80
N VAL A 81 11.81 11.02 5.92
CA VAL A 81 13.14 11.51 5.58
C VAL A 81 13.57 12.60 6.58
N TYR A 82 14.86 12.71 6.79
CA TYR A 82 15.49 13.84 7.44
C TYR A 82 16.20 14.68 6.39
N ASP A 83 15.83 15.94 6.31
CA ASP A 83 16.44 16.95 5.46
C ASP A 83 17.27 17.88 6.33
N GLU A 84 18.51 18.19 5.95
CA GLU A 84 19.42 19.00 6.78
C GLU A 84 18.91 20.42 7.02
N ASP A 85 18.18 21.00 6.06
CA ASP A 85 17.66 22.36 6.13
C ASP A 85 16.25 22.43 6.76
N ASN A 86 15.43 21.38 6.54
CA ASN A 86 13.99 21.38 6.88
C ASN A 86 13.62 20.42 8.02
N GLY A 87 14.58 19.60 8.50
CA GLY A 87 14.37 18.62 9.55
C GLY A 87 13.59 17.37 9.06
N TYR A 88 12.85 16.76 9.96
CA TYR A 88 12.06 15.58 9.63
C TYR A 88 10.81 15.93 8.81
N GLY A 89 10.47 15.05 7.87
CA GLY A 89 9.30 15.17 7.03
C GLY A 89 8.97 13.90 6.27
N VAL A 90 8.02 14.02 5.38
CA VAL A 90 7.62 12.97 4.43
C VAL A 90 7.95 13.43 3.02
N MET A 91 8.72 12.63 2.31
CA MET A 91 8.96 12.79 0.88
C MET A 91 7.90 12.02 0.11
N VAL A 92 7.25 12.69 -0.83
CA VAL A 92 6.31 12.10 -1.79
C VAL A 92 6.98 12.09 -3.16
N PRO A 93 7.42 10.94 -3.68
CA PRO A 93 8.04 10.84 -4.99
C PRO A 93 7.10 11.27 -6.13
N GLU A 94 7.69 11.75 -7.22
CA GLU A 94 6.92 12.08 -8.43
C GLU A 94 6.38 10.82 -9.12
N LYS A 95 5.25 10.99 -9.80
CA LYS A 95 4.69 9.98 -10.71
C LYS A 95 5.67 9.73 -11.87
N ARG A 96 5.86 8.45 -12.20
CA ARG A 96 6.62 7.98 -13.37
C ARG A 96 5.69 7.29 -14.35
N THR A 97 5.97 7.43 -15.64
CA THR A 97 5.23 6.77 -16.72
C THR A 97 6.21 6.05 -17.64
N GLU A 98 5.76 4.92 -18.24
CA GLU A 98 6.57 4.08 -19.10
C GLU A 98 7.99 3.88 -18.56
N CYS A 99 8.10 3.53 -17.29
CA CYS A 99 9.36 3.56 -16.56
C CYS A 99 9.95 2.17 -16.35
N GLN A 100 11.29 2.13 -16.35
CA GLN A 100 12.10 0.96 -16.06
C GLN A 100 13.14 1.30 -14.98
N GLY A 101 13.53 0.30 -14.18
CA GLY A 101 14.54 0.44 -13.14
C GLY A 101 14.13 1.34 -11.98
N ILE A 102 15.06 1.50 -11.04
CA ILE A 102 14.84 2.22 -9.78
C ILE A 102 14.57 3.73 -9.98
N SER A 103 13.85 4.33 -9.04
CA SER A 103 13.45 5.75 -9.11
C SER A 103 14.49 6.72 -8.56
N TRP A 104 15.41 6.24 -7.75
CA TRP A 104 16.25 7.06 -6.85
C TRP A 104 17.74 7.14 -7.22
N GLU A 105 18.19 6.49 -8.31
CA GLU A 105 19.62 6.42 -8.66
C GLU A 105 20.27 7.79 -8.90
N ASN A 106 19.52 8.75 -9.44
CA ASN A 106 19.98 10.10 -9.71
C ASN A 106 19.37 11.14 -8.75
N GLY A 107 19.05 10.72 -7.52
CA GLY A 107 18.31 11.52 -6.55
C GLY A 107 16.79 11.37 -6.72
N VAL A 108 16.07 11.46 -5.61
CA VAL A 108 14.60 11.38 -5.64
C VAL A 108 14.02 12.71 -6.06
N LYS A 109 13.18 12.67 -7.09
CA LYS A 109 12.32 13.80 -7.45
C LYS A 109 10.99 13.66 -6.71
N GLY A 110 10.52 14.73 -6.10
CA GLY A 110 9.28 14.68 -5.31
C GLY A 110 9.04 15.94 -4.51
N THR A 111 8.04 15.89 -3.66
CA THR A 111 7.64 16.98 -2.78
C THR A 111 7.91 16.61 -1.32
N PHE A 112 8.61 17.47 -0.61
CA PHE A 112 8.86 17.34 0.81
C PHE A 112 7.75 18.00 1.63
N TYR A 113 7.19 17.28 2.59
CA TYR A 113 6.21 17.78 3.55
C TYR A 113 6.82 17.75 4.95
N SER A 114 7.09 18.92 5.52
CA SER A 114 7.60 19.04 6.89
C SER A 114 6.64 18.43 7.92
N LEU A 115 7.17 17.85 9.00
CA LEU A 115 6.35 17.33 10.11
C LEU A 115 5.38 18.38 10.70
N ASN A 116 5.67 19.68 10.57
CA ASN A 116 4.74 20.74 10.99
C ASN A 116 3.40 20.71 10.22
N MET A 117 3.37 20.12 9.04
CA MET A 117 2.17 19.93 8.21
C MET A 117 1.47 18.61 8.48
N ILE A 118 1.96 17.81 9.42
CA ILE A 118 1.52 16.44 9.66
C ILE A 118 1.00 16.33 11.09
N TYR A 119 -0.20 15.79 11.23
CA TYR A 119 -0.73 15.37 12.51
C TYR A 119 -0.21 13.97 12.84
N VAL A 120 0.49 13.83 13.97
CA VAL A 120 1.01 12.55 14.44
C VAL A 120 0.00 11.96 15.41
N ALA A 121 -0.69 10.91 14.98
CA ALA A 121 -1.71 10.24 15.77
C ALA A 121 -1.15 9.03 16.53
N GLU A 122 -1.68 8.77 17.71
CA GLU A 122 -1.34 7.65 18.58
C GLU A 122 -2.60 6.81 18.88
N GLY A 123 -2.55 5.51 18.59
CA GLY A 123 -3.73 4.64 18.64
C GLY A 123 -4.46 4.55 19.99
N GLN A 124 -3.79 4.84 21.10
CA GLN A 124 -4.42 4.86 22.42
C GLN A 124 -4.99 6.22 22.84
N LYS A 125 -4.69 7.29 22.10
CA LYS A 125 -5.08 8.67 22.41
C LYS A 125 -6.06 9.24 21.42
N ASP A 126 -5.87 8.86 20.14
CA ASP A 126 -6.62 9.44 19.05
C ASP A 126 -7.77 8.53 18.60
N ASN A 127 -8.84 9.15 18.21
CA ASN A 127 -10.04 8.51 17.68
C ASN A 127 -10.39 9.16 16.30
N ALA A 128 -11.47 8.70 15.69
CA ALA A 128 -11.91 9.24 14.42
C ALA A 128 -12.20 10.76 14.45
N ASP A 129 -12.68 11.30 15.58
CA ASP A 129 -12.96 12.74 15.69
C ASP A 129 -11.70 13.59 15.70
N THR A 130 -10.70 13.21 16.50
CA THR A 130 -9.42 13.95 16.56
C THR A 130 -8.69 13.92 15.23
N ILE A 131 -8.64 12.75 14.58
CA ILE A 131 -8.03 12.57 13.28
C ILE A 131 -8.76 13.37 12.20
N ASN A 132 -10.09 13.24 12.11
CA ASN A 132 -10.89 13.96 11.12
C ASN A 132 -10.82 15.48 11.30
N LYS A 133 -10.72 15.96 12.55
CA LYS A 133 -10.50 17.38 12.81
C LYS A 133 -9.17 17.86 12.22
N ALA A 134 -8.08 17.13 12.46
CA ALA A 134 -6.78 17.48 11.94
C ALA A 134 -6.75 17.50 10.40
N LEU A 135 -7.38 16.49 9.75
CA LEU A 135 -7.50 16.44 8.30
C LEU A 135 -8.29 17.63 7.73
N LYS A 136 -9.41 18.02 8.37
CA LYS A 136 -10.18 19.21 7.99
C LYS A 136 -9.44 20.53 8.17
N GLU A 137 -8.45 20.58 9.06
CA GLU A 137 -7.55 21.70 9.23
C GLU A 137 -6.41 21.72 8.19
N GLY A 138 -6.44 20.80 7.21
CA GLY A 138 -5.46 20.70 6.11
C GLY A 138 -4.15 20.02 6.52
N LYS A 139 -4.14 19.27 7.63
CA LYS A 139 -2.99 18.46 8.02
C LYS A 139 -2.95 17.14 7.25
N ASN A 140 -1.76 16.69 6.94
CA ASN A 140 -1.51 15.28 6.63
C ASN A 140 -1.55 14.42 7.91
N LEU A 141 -1.61 13.13 7.78
CA LEU A 141 -1.70 12.19 8.91
C LEU A 141 -0.52 11.21 8.93
N LEU A 142 0.12 11.10 10.08
CA LEU A 142 1.03 10.01 10.40
C LEU A 142 0.42 9.19 11.53
N LEU A 143 0.18 7.92 11.26
CA LEU A 143 -0.30 6.96 12.24
C LEU A 143 0.89 6.23 12.84
N THR A 144 1.16 6.42 14.13
CA THR A 144 2.19 5.67 14.84
C THR A 144 1.78 4.19 14.99
N PRO A 145 2.72 3.27 15.24
CA PRO A 145 2.38 1.86 15.45
C PRO A 145 1.33 1.72 16.56
N GLY A 146 0.22 1.06 16.26
CA GLY A 146 -0.86 0.86 17.19
C GLY A 146 -2.17 0.43 16.54
N ILE A 147 -3.15 0.16 17.37
CA ILE A 147 -4.51 -0.19 16.95
C ILE A 147 -5.42 1.00 17.22
N TYR A 148 -6.07 1.47 16.17
CA TYR A 148 -7.02 2.58 16.16
C TYR A 148 -8.43 2.03 16.01
N THR A 149 -9.20 2.07 17.08
CA THR A 149 -10.60 1.62 17.09
C THR A 149 -11.52 2.75 16.62
N LEU A 150 -12.22 2.54 15.52
CA LEU A 150 -12.98 3.57 14.83
C LEU A 150 -14.48 3.27 14.88
N ASP A 151 -15.25 4.12 15.52
CA ASP A 151 -16.71 4.09 15.55
C ASP A 151 -17.37 4.79 14.35
N LYS A 152 -16.58 5.52 13.60
CA LYS A 152 -16.89 6.20 12.33
C LYS A 152 -15.64 6.24 11.44
N PRO A 153 -15.78 6.48 10.14
CA PRO A 153 -14.64 6.47 9.24
C PRO A 153 -13.68 7.66 9.47
N ILE A 154 -12.41 7.42 9.18
CA ILE A 154 -11.49 8.50 8.83
C ILE A 154 -11.90 8.99 7.43
N THR A 155 -12.17 10.29 7.31
CA THR A 155 -12.66 10.90 6.08
C THR A 155 -11.58 11.78 5.45
N VAL A 156 -11.17 11.44 4.23
CA VAL A 156 -10.14 12.16 3.48
C VAL A 156 -10.81 12.93 2.35
N GLU A 157 -10.96 14.25 2.52
CA GLU A 157 -11.72 15.12 1.63
C GLU A 157 -10.85 16.05 0.79
N GLU A 158 -9.64 16.34 1.27
CA GLU A 158 -8.76 17.30 0.63
C GLU A 158 -7.78 16.59 -0.34
N LYS A 159 -7.54 17.24 -1.48
CA LYS A 159 -6.54 16.78 -2.44
C LYS A 159 -5.14 16.75 -1.83
N ASP A 160 -4.27 15.91 -2.40
CA ASP A 160 -2.87 15.78 -2.00
C ASP A 160 -2.65 15.37 -0.53
N THR A 161 -3.71 14.85 0.14
CA THR A 161 -3.62 14.40 1.52
C THR A 161 -2.80 13.11 1.61
N ILE A 162 -1.86 13.08 2.56
CA ILE A 162 -1.00 11.94 2.86
C ILE A 162 -1.50 11.28 4.15
N ILE A 163 -1.76 9.98 4.09
CA ILE A 163 -1.99 9.11 5.24
C ILE A 163 -0.84 8.11 5.29
N TYR A 164 0.06 8.30 6.24
CA TYR A 164 1.26 7.48 6.39
C TYR A 164 1.17 6.63 7.66
N GLY A 165 1.05 5.32 7.51
CA GLY A 165 1.08 4.36 8.62
C GLY A 165 2.50 3.85 8.88
N MET A 166 2.89 3.80 10.14
CA MET A 166 4.13 3.20 10.60
C MET A 166 3.86 1.86 11.27
N GLY A 167 4.73 0.87 11.02
CA GLY A 167 4.69 -0.41 11.73
C GLY A 167 3.34 -1.13 11.63
N LEU A 168 2.70 -1.09 10.47
CA LEU A 168 1.36 -1.64 10.24
C LEU A 168 0.32 -1.08 11.20
N ALA A 169 0.25 0.26 11.29
CA ALA A 169 -0.83 0.93 12.02
C ALA A 169 -2.18 0.34 11.60
N THR A 170 -2.93 -0.18 12.57
CA THR A 170 -4.14 -0.97 12.30
C THR A 170 -5.39 -0.15 12.58
N LEU A 171 -6.22 0.01 11.56
CA LEU A 171 -7.53 0.67 11.65
C LEU A 171 -8.63 -0.38 11.77
N VAL A 172 -9.36 -0.38 12.89
CA VAL A 172 -10.41 -1.36 13.18
C VAL A 172 -11.77 -0.69 13.18
N SER A 173 -12.71 -1.21 12.37
CA SER A 173 -14.10 -0.78 12.43
C SER A 173 -14.80 -1.42 13.62
N THR A 174 -15.35 -0.62 14.53
CA THR A 174 -16.05 -1.13 15.72
C THR A 174 -17.57 -1.03 15.65
N ASN A 175 -18.10 -0.27 14.69
CA ASN A 175 -19.53 0.00 14.60
C ASN A 175 -20.17 -0.41 13.26
N GLY A 176 -19.47 -1.22 12.44
CA GLY A 176 -19.93 -1.62 11.13
C GLY A 176 -19.77 -0.51 10.06
N ASN A 177 -19.01 0.52 10.38
CA ASN A 177 -18.62 1.59 9.46
C ASN A 177 -17.43 1.18 8.59
N ALA A 178 -17.14 1.93 7.55
CA ALA A 178 -15.83 1.86 6.90
C ALA A 178 -14.75 2.40 7.86
N CYS A 179 -13.54 1.86 7.79
CA CYS A 179 -12.41 2.44 8.53
C CYS A 179 -11.97 3.77 7.89
N MET A 180 -11.98 3.83 6.56
CA MET A 180 -11.61 5.03 5.83
C MET A 180 -12.50 5.24 4.59
N VAL A 181 -12.81 6.49 4.32
CA VAL A 181 -13.54 6.93 3.12
C VAL A 181 -12.78 8.10 2.51
N THR A 182 -12.54 8.06 1.21
CA THR A 182 -11.97 9.20 0.49
C THR A 182 -13.01 9.85 -0.43
N SER A 183 -12.88 11.16 -0.59
CA SER A 183 -13.56 11.87 -1.66
C SER A 183 -12.92 11.58 -3.02
N ASP A 184 -13.62 11.96 -4.10
CA ASP A 184 -13.16 11.85 -5.48
C ASP A 184 -12.30 13.07 -5.84
N VAL A 185 -11.09 13.15 -5.25
CA VAL A 185 -10.15 14.26 -5.40
C VAL A 185 -8.74 13.77 -5.71
N ASP A 186 -7.95 14.62 -6.36
CA ASP A 186 -6.61 14.29 -6.81
C ASP A 186 -5.64 14.00 -5.67
N GLY A 187 -4.69 13.13 -5.93
CA GLY A 187 -3.40 13.08 -5.23
C GLY A 187 -3.42 12.48 -3.84
N ILE A 188 -4.51 11.88 -3.37
CA ILE A 188 -4.53 11.20 -2.07
C ILE A 188 -3.51 10.06 -2.06
N LYS A 189 -2.67 9.99 -1.02
CA LYS A 189 -1.66 8.94 -0.82
C LYS A 189 -1.90 8.25 0.52
N VAL A 190 -2.13 6.95 0.50
CA VAL A 190 -2.27 6.12 1.70
C VAL A 190 -1.24 5.01 1.65
N CYS A 191 -0.42 4.89 2.68
CA CYS A 191 0.58 3.83 2.73
C CYS A 191 0.82 3.27 4.13
N GLY A 192 1.21 1.99 4.18
CA GLY A 192 1.63 1.31 5.41
C GLY A 192 0.49 1.06 6.42
N VAL A 193 -0.74 0.88 5.96
CA VAL A 193 -1.93 0.76 6.82
C VAL A 193 -2.56 -0.62 6.71
N LEU A 194 -2.89 -1.21 7.85
CA LEU A 194 -3.71 -2.42 7.95
C LEU A 194 -5.16 -2.05 8.31
N PHE A 195 -6.10 -2.45 7.47
CA PHE A 195 -7.53 -2.36 7.71
C PHE A 195 -8.05 -3.68 8.29
N GLU A 196 -8.65 -3.66 9.45
CA GLU A 196 -9.17 -4.84 10.13
C GLU A 196 -10.69 -4.77 10.28
N ALA A 197 -11.36 -5.85 9.92
CA ALA A 197 -12.79 -5.99 10.15
C ALA A 197 -13.08 -6.25 11.62
N GLY A 198 -14.02 -5.51 12.19
CA GLY A 198 -14.51 -5.72 13.55
C GLY A 198 -15.66 -6.74 13.61
N ASP A 199 -16.25 -6.91 14.82
CA ASP A 199 -17.34 -7.86 15.04
C ASP A 199 -18.67 -7.48 14.39
N LYS A 200 -18.89 -6.19 14.14
CA LYS A 200 -20.06 -5.71 13.41
C LYS A 200 -19.76 -5.65 11.93
N GLN A 201 -20.68 -6.17 11.13
CA GLN A 201 -20.52 -6.22 9.68
C GLN A 201 -20.43 -4.82 9.08
N SER A 202 -19.34 -4.57 8.35
CA SER A 202 -19.16 -3.39 7.50
C SER A 202 -19.54 -3.71 6.05
N GLU A 203 -20.04 -2.74 5.33
CA GLU A 203 -20.23 -2.86 3.89
C GLU A 203 -18.88 -2.91 3.16
N THR A 204 -17.94 -2.04 3.60
CA THR A 204 -16.55 -2.03 3.14
C THR A 204 -15.63 -1.47 4.24
N LEU A 205 -14.35 -1.88 4.25
CA LEU A 205 -13.36 -1.30 5.17
C LEU A 205 -12.73 -0.03 4.61
N LEU A 206 -12.45 -0.01 3.30
CA LEU A 206 -11.94 1.16 2.58
C LEU A 206 -12.87 1.48 1.42
N LYS A 207 -13.38 2.72 1.37
CA LYS A 207 -14.15 3.24 0.25
C LYS A 207 -13.40 4.38 -0.42
N VAL A 208 -13.10 4.25 -1.70
CA VAL A 208 -12.36 5.24 -2.50
C VAL A 208 -13.31 5.88 -3.49
N GLY A 209 -13.58 7.17 -3.28
CA GLY A 209 -14.55 7.91 -4.06
C GLY A 209 -16.01 7.56 -3.76
N ASN A 210 -16.92 8.36 -4.26
CA ASN A 210 -18.37 8.13 -4.18
C ASN A 210 -18.86 7.28 -5.36
N GLU A 211 -20.09 6.79 -5.28
CA GLU A 211 -20.68 5.91 -6.31
C GLU A 211 -20.86 6.57 -7.69
N LYS A 212 -20.71 7.89 -7.77
CA LYS A 212 -20.81 8.68 -9.00
C LYS A 212 -19.49 9.39 -9.31
N ALA A 213 -18.36 8.77 -8.94
CA ALA A 213 -17.05 9.31 -9.25
C ALA A 213 -16.84 9.32 -10.77
N GLU A 214 -16.60 10.48 -11.34
CA GLU A 214 -16.39 10.68 -12.78
C GLU A 214 -15.09 11.45 -13.08
N VAL A 215 -14.42 11.96 -12.05
CA VAL A 215 -13.18 12.74 -12.20
C VAL A 215 -12.05 11.83 -12.66
N SER A 216 -11.28 12.30 -13.64
CA SER A 216 -10.03 11.63 -13.99
C SER A 216 -8.89 12.17 -13.11
N HIS A 217 -8.16 11.26 -12.48
CA HIS A 217 -7.00 11.57 -11.66
C HIS A 217 -5.68 11.20 -12.36
N SER A 218 -5.69 11.07 -13.70
CA SER A 218 -4.55 10.55 -14.46
C SER A 218 -3.26 11.35 -14.29
N ASP A 219 -3.38 12.65 -14.04
CA ASP A 219 -2.23 13.53 -13.85
C ASP A 219 -1.68 13.50 -12.42
N ASN A 220 -2.56 13.30 -11.44
CA ASN A 220 -2.22 13.18 -10.03
C ASN A 220 -3.04 12.07 -9.37
N PRO A 221 -2.65 10.79 -9.56
CA PRO A 221 -3.46 9.64 -9.18
C PRO A 221 -3.62 9.51 -7.66
N ILE A 222 -4.74 8.89 -7.28
CA ILE A 222 -4.93 8.39 -5.92
C ILE A 222 -4.09 7.12 -5.77
N CYS A 223 -3.22 7.06 -4.75
CA CYS A 223 -2.29 5.95 -4.58
C CYS A 223 -2.45 5.27 -3.22
N PHE A 224 -2.49 3.95 -3.27
CA PHE A 224 -2.45 3.09 -2.09
C PHE A 224 -1.24 2.16 -2.21
N SER A 225 -0.33 2.21 -1.24
CA SER A 225 0.89 1.41 -1.24
C SER A 225 1.07 0.69 0.10
N ASP A 226 1.44 -0.61 0.07
CA ASP A 226 1.56 -1.40 1.30
C ASP A 226 0.28 -1.34 2.14
N VAL A 227 -0.85 -1.61 1.52
CA VAL A 227 -2.17 -1.58 2.18
C VAL A 227 -2.70 -2.99 2.34
N TYR A 228 -3.05 -3.32 3.57
CA TYR A 228 -3.40 -4.67 3.96
C TYR A 228 -4.81 -4.72 4.55
N PHE A 229 -5.51 -5.83 4.30
CA PHE A 229 -6.85 -6.07 4.82
C PHE A 229 -6.88 -7.40 5.55
N ARG A 230 -7.39 -7.39 6.78
CA ARG A 230 -7.50 -8.58 7.61
C ARG A 230 -8.95 -8.80 8.07
N VAL A 231 -9.45 -10.01 7.82
CA VAL A 231 -10.78 -10.44 8.24
C VAL A 231 -10.65 -11.67 9.12
N GLY A 232 -10.73 -11.49 10.43
CA GLY A 232 -10.46 -12.55 11.42
C GLY A 232 -8.96 -12.79 11.67
N GLY A 233 -8.64 -13.79 12.46
CA GLY A 233 -7.27 -14.24 12.75
C GLY A 233 -6.52 -13.44 13.82
N ALA A 234 -7.16 -12.44 14.43
CA ALA A 234 -6.61 -11.64 15.51
C ALA A 234 -7.66 -11.40 16.61
N ASN A 235 -7.88 -10.16 17.01
CA ASN A 235 -8.76 -9.83 18.13
C ASN A 235 -10.27 -10.02 17.82
N TYR A 236 -10.63 -10.00 16.53
CA TYR A 236 -12.03 -10.01 16.09
C TYR A 236 -12.27 -11.15 15.10
N LYS A 237 -13.48 -11.69 15.11
CA LYS A 237 -13.92 -12.63 14.06
C LYS A 237 -13.99 -11.98 12.69
N GLY A 238 -14.18 -10.67 12.65
CA GLY A 238 -14.19 -9.86 11.45
C GLY A 238 -15.40 -10.13 10.54
N LYS A 239 -16.18 -9.08 10.28
CA LYS A 239 -17.34 -9.17 9.37
C LYS A 239 -17.31 -8.01 8.39
N VAL A 240 -17.19 -8.35 7.12
CA VAL A 240 -17.21 -7.36 6.04
C VAL A 240 -17.69 -7.99 4.74
N LYS A 241 -18.45 -7.25 3.94
CA LYS A 241 -18.82 -7.71 2.60
C LYS A 241 -17.70 -7.49 1.60
N ASN A 242 -17.07 -6.31 1.59
CA ASN A 242 -15.96 -5.99 0.72
C ASN A 242 -14.80 -5.39 1.54
N CYS A 243 -13.59 -5.88 1.35
CA CYS A 243 -12.42 -5.26 1.99
C CYS A 243 -12.18 -3.85 1.45
N VAL A 244 -12.30 -3.67 0.14
CA VAL A 244 -12.12 -2.39 -0.54
C VAL A 244 -13.15 -2.20 -1.64
N THR A 245 -13.66 -0.98 -1.76
CA THR A 245 -14.54 -0.53 -2.86
C THR A 245 -13.90 0.69 -3.49
N ILE A 246 -13.54 0.59 -4.77
CA ILE A 246 -12.91 1.66 -5.54
C ILE A 246 -13.91 2.15 -6.58
N ASN A 247 -14.34 3.39 -6.45
CA ASN A 247 -15.25 4.07 -7.39
C ASN A 247 -14.52 5.12 -8.22
N SER A 248 -13.48 5.76 -7.68
CA SER A 248 -12.68 6.76 -8.39
C SER A 248 -11.89 6.15 -9.55
N ASN A 249 -11.65 6.96 -10.58
CA ASN A 249 -10.79 6.59 -11.70
C ASN A 249 -9.30 6.79 -11.35
N ASP A 250 -8.41 6.23 -12.17
CA ASP A 250 -6.96 6.42 -12.10
C ASP A 250 -6.36 6.16 -10.70
N VAL A 251 -6.82 5.11 -10.04
CA VAL A 251 -6.29 4.67 -8.74
C VAL A 251 -5.13 3.71 -8.97
N ILE A 252 -4.00 3.97 -8.31
CA ILE A 252 -2.85 3.07 -8.28
C ILE A 252 -2.88 2.29 -6.96
N GLY A 253 -2.98 0.97 -7.07
CA GLY A 253 -2.81 0.04 -5.94
C GLY A 253 -1.49 -0.72 -6.10
N ASP A 254 -0.57 -0.55 -5.16
CA ASP A 254 0.74 -1.16 -5.18
C ASP A 254 1.00 -1.92 -3.87
N ASN A 255 1.20 -3.25 -3.96
CA ASN A 255 1.34 -4.14 -2.82
C ASN A 255 0.11 -4.17 -1.89
N PHE A 256 -1.01 -4.66 -2.41
CA PHE A 256 -2.19 -4.99 -1.62
C PHE A 256 -2.14 -6.44 -1.14
N TRP A 257 -2.48 -6.66 0.11
CA TRP A 257 -2.71 -8.00 0.64
C TRP A 257 -4.07 -8.08 1.31
N VAL A 258 -4.90 -8.97 0.84
CA VAL A 258 -6.25 -9.21 1.37
C VAL A 258 -6.28 -10.61 1.96
N TRP A 259 -6.35 -10.67 3.28
CA TRP A 259 -6.34 -11.94 3.98
C TRP A 259 -7.66 -12.17 4.74
N ARG A 260 -8.28 -13.25 4.41
CA ARG A 260 -9.34 -13.83 5.18
C ARG A 260 -8.74 -14.97 5.98
N ALA A 261 -8.74 -14.82 7.30
CA ALA A 261 -7.98 -15.70 8.17
C ALA A 261 -8.48 -17.14 8.13
N ASP A 262 -7.58 -18.05 7.83
CA ASP A 262 -7.76 -19.50 7.86
C ASP A 262 -7.05 -20.15 9.06
N HIS A 263 -6.27 -19.37 9.81
CA HIS A 263 -5.57 -19.76 11.02
C HIS A 263 -5.41 -18.57 11.98
N GLY A 264 -4.98 -18.84 13.21
CA GLY A 264 -4.90 -17.86 14.29
C GLY A 264 -6.12 -17.86 15.20
N ASP A 265 -6.23 -16.87 16.06
CA ASP A 265 -7.40 -16.68 16.91
C ASP A 265 -8.58 -16.07 16.13
N ASN A 266 -9.80 -16.32 16.58
CA ASN A 266 -11.00 -15.73 15.98
C ASN A 266 -11.15 -15.97 14.47
N VAL A 267 -10.75 -17.15 14.00
CA VAL A 267 -11.08 -17.61 12.65
C VAL A 267 -12.53 -18.07 12.62
N GLY A 268 -13.24 -17.66 11.62
CA GLY A 268 -14.63 -18.01 11.45
C GLY A 268 -15.25 -17.04 10.45
N TRP A 269 -15.80 -17.61 9.41
CA TRP A 269 -16.21 -16.83 8.25
C TRP A 269 -17.74 -16.76 8.22
N ASP A 270 -18.27 -15.61 8.59
CA ASP A 270 -19.60 -15.23 8.15
C ASP A 270 -19.43 -14.40 6.87
N MET A 271 -19.85 -14.99 5.78
CA MET A 271 -19.97 -14.34 4.48
C MET A 271 -21.36 -13.79 4.29
#